data_814d411740bab1d1bf5b6a66df4aef28
#
_entry.id   814d411740bab1d1bf5b6a66df4aef28
#
_cell.length_a   1.000
_cell.length_b   1.000
_cell.length_c   1.000
_cell.angle_alpha   90.00
_cell.angle_beta   90.00
_cell.angle_gamma   90.00
#
_symmetry.space_group_name_H-M   'P 1'
#
loop_
_entity.id
_entity.type
_entity.pdbx_description
1 polymer ?
#
loop_
_entity_poly.entity_id
_entity_poly.type
_entity_poly.pdbx_seq_one_letter_code
_entity_poly.pdbx_strand_id
1 'polypeptide(L)'
;MTDINEWLTVDALDLDAQGVARNAEGKVVFIDGALPGEKVRVQTGRRKNNWEQAALVEIRRESAQRVTPGCPNFGLHAGACGGCKMQHFHPSAQVAVKQRTLEDNLWHLGKLRPERVMRPIEGPTWGYRYRARLSVRHVIKKGVVLIGFHERKSRYVADMTTCPVLPPHISAMLVPLRVMVLSMDARERLPQIELALGESPNGLVNAMVLRHMDPLSAGDVQKLRDFAAAHAVQWWLQPKGPDTVHLLDAGGPVLAYTLPEFGVTMPFKPTDFTQVNHHINRVLVARALKLLEARADERVIDWFCGLGNFTLPIATQAREVLGIEGSETLVQRSRENAALNGLAAKTSFEARNLFEMAAADLAAYGSATRWLVDPPREGAFALVKALAEVRQTPIDGYTPPQRIVYVSCSPATLARDAGLLVHQAGYRCVAAGVVNMFPHTAHVESIAVFERVEGWTLPVVVEPPIDSGVSAESLAVDSVAGADTVHPQA
;
A
#
# COMPACT_ATOMS: atom_id res chain seq x y z
N MET A 1 -32.24 -8.15 -17.44
CA MET A 1 -31.70 -7.09 -16.57
C MET A 1 -32.92 -6.35 -16.01
N THR A 2 -33.16 -6.49 -14.73
CA THR A 2 -34.24 -5.75 -14.06
C THR A 2 -33.67 -4.41 -13.66
N ASP A 3 -34.14 -3.33 -14.30
CA ASP A 3 -33.84 -1.98 -13.85
C ASP A 3 -34.43 -1.82 -12.45
N ILE A 4 -33.62 -1.43 -11.50
CA ILE A 4 -34.13 -0.94 -10.23
C ILE A 4 -34.73 0.43 -10.56
N ASN A 5 -36.07 0.51 -10.73
CA ASN A 5 -36.82 1.77 -10.89
C ASN A 5 -36.87 2.57 -9.59
N GLU A 6 -36.16 2.10 -8.56
CA GLU A 6 -36.13 2.69 -7.24
C GLU A 6 -34.99 3.69 -7.10
N TRP A 7 -35.26 4.79 -6.41
CA TRP A 7 -34.24 5.75 -6.01
C TRP A 7 -33.60 5.34 -4.71
N LEU A 8 -32.29 4.95 -4.77
CA LEU A 8 -31.51 4.57 -3.61
C LEU A 8 -30.78 5.78 -3.02
N THR A 9 -30.70 5.84 -1.69
CA THR A 9 -29.84 6.79 -0.99
C THR A 9 -28.54 6.10 -0.64
N VAL A 10 -27.42 6.72 -0.98
CA VAL A 10 -26.07 6.19 -0.71
C VAL A 10 -25.64 6.64 0.68
N ASP A 11 -25.39 5.67 1.57
CA ASP A 11 -25.06 5.92 2.99
C ASP A 11 -23.56 6.06 3.22
N ALA A 12 -22.73 5.26 2.53
CA ALA A 12 -21.30 5.18 2.74
C ALA A 12 -20.55 4.80 1.45
N LEU A 13 -19.21 4.72 1.53
CA LEU A 13 -18.36 4.01 0.57
C LEU A 13 -17.75 2.76 1.23
N ASP A 14 -17.60 1.71 0.41
CA ASP A 14 -16.86 0.52 0.81
C ASP A 14 -15.34 0.66 0.56
N LEU A 15 -14.58 -0.41 0.85
CA LEU A 15 -13.13 -0.48 0.64
C LEU A 15 -12.70 -0.45 -0.85
N ASP A 16 -13.65 -0.64 -1.77
CA ASP A 16 -13.44 -0.56 -3.22
C ASP A 16 -13.87 0.78 -3.82
N ALA A 17 -14.25 1.75 -2.97
CA ALA A 17 -14.83 3.03 -3.35
C ALA A 17 -16.16 2.90 -4.11
N GLN A 18 -16.96 1.87 -3.79
CA GLN A 18 -18.33 1.73 -4.27
C GLN A 18 -19.27 2.37 -3.27
N GLY A 19 -20.30 3.09 -3.76
CA GLY A 19 -21.37 3.60 -2.91
C GLY A 19 -22.15 2.42 -2.29
N VAL A 20 -22.44 2.50 -1.01
CA VAL A 20 -23.21 1.50 -0.27
C VAL A 20 -24.61 2.07 -0.02
N ALA A 21 -25.63 1.37 -0.49
CA ALA A 21 -27.03 1.70 -0.27
C ALA A 21 -27.81 0.45 0.15
N ARG A 22 -29.07 0.63 0.55
CA ARG A 22 -30.03 -0.47 0.78
C ARG A 22 -31.23 -0.29 -0.11
N ASN A 23 -31.70 -1.40 -0.72
CA ASN A 23 -32.94 -1.42 -1.47
C ASN A 23 -34.16 -1.57 -0.53
N ALA A 24 -35.37 -1.52 -1.11
CA ALA A 24 -36.62 -1.66 -0.34
C ALA A 24 -36.72 -2.97 0.45
N GLU A 25 -36.03 -4.03 0.02
CA GLU A 25 -35.96 -5.32 0.69
C GLU A 25 -34.92 -5.35 1.85
N GLY A 26 -34.19 -4.21 2.09
CA GLY A 26 -33.12 -4.12 3.07
C GLY A 26 -31.77 -4.70 2.60
N LYS A 27 -31.69 -5.22 1.38
CA LYS A 27 -30.50 -5.81 0.81
C LYS A 27 -29.45 -4.73 0.49
N VAL A 28 -28.18 -5.03 0.78
CA VAL A 28 -27.07 -4.12 0.48
C VAL A 28 -26.82 -4.05 -1.03
N VAL A 29 -26.68 -2.84 -1.57
CA VAL A 29 -26.34 -2.58 -2.97
C VAL A 29 -25.03 -1.80 -3.04
N PHE A 30 -24.01 -2.41 -3.66
CA PHE A 30 -22.72 -1.77 -3.96
C PHE A 30 -22.78 -1.09 -5.33
N ILE A 31 -22.59 0.21 -5.38
CA ILE A 31 -22.84 1.03 -6.56
C ILE A 31 -21.55 1.67 -7.06
N ASP A 32 -21.08 1.24 -8.23
CA ASP A 32 -19.93 1.88 -8.86
C ASP A 32 -20.24 3.34 -9.21
N GLY A 33 -19.37 4.26 -8.76
CA GLY A 33 -19.41 5.68 -9.10
C GLY A 33 -20.38 6.54 -8.32
N ALA A 34 -21.14 5.97 -7.37
CA ALA A 34 -22.02 6.73 -6.48
C ALA A 34 -21.26 7.18 -5.23
N LEU A 35 -21.66 8.33 -4.67
CA LEU A 35 -21.03 8.96 -3.51
C LEU A 35 -22.00 9.09 -2.33
N PRO A 36 -21.50 9.11 -1.09
CA PRO A 36 -22.33 9.28 0.09
C PRO A 36 -23.20 10.54 0.03
N GLY A 37 -24.46 10.39 0.45
CA GLY A 37 -25.46 11.45 0.45
C GLY A 37 -26.18 11.65 -0.88
N GLU A 38 -25.80 10.91 -1.94
CA GLU A 38 -26.49 10.97 -3.22
C GLU A 38 -27.79 10.19 -3.22
N LYS A 39 -28.75 10.65 -4.02
CA LYS A 39 -29.95 9.91 -4.37
C LYS A 39 -29.84 9.48 -5.83
N VAL A 40 -29.72 8.17 -6.05
CA VAL A 40 -29.30 7.59 -7.34
C VAL A 40 -30.26 6.53 -7.84
N ARG A 41 -30.33 6.37 -9.16
CA ARG A 41 -30.91 5.23 -9.84
C ARG A 41 -29.80 4.39 -10.45
N VAL A 42 -29.93 3.08 -10.38
CA VAL A 42 -28.87 2.15 -10.72
C VAL A 42 -29.34 1.05 -11.66
N GLN A 43 -28.39 0.52 -12.42
CA GLN A 43 -28.56 -0.71 -13.17
C GLN A 43 -27.90 -1.85 -12.41
N THR A 44 -28.71 -2.81 -11.97
CA THR A 44 -28.22 -3.98 -11.24
C THR A 44 -27.49 -4.95 -12.17
N GLY A 45 -26.30 -5.34 -11.75
CA GLY A 45 -25.45 -6.36 -12.39
C GLY A 45 -25.54 -7.72 -11.67
N ARG A 46 -24.47 -8.04 -10.90
CA ARG A 46 -24.38 -9.30 -10.14
C ARG A 46 -25.24 -9.29 -8.89
N ARG A 47 -26.00 -10.36 -8.67
CA ARG A 47 -26.84 -10.57 -7.48
C ARG A 47 -26.37 -11.75 -6.66
N LYS A 48 -26.40 -11.61 -5.33
CA LYS A 48 -26.23 -12.64 -4.32
C LYS A 48 -27.41 -12.58 -3.33
N ASN A 49 -27.49 -13.55 -2.43
CA ASN A 49 -28.59 -13.58 -1.47
C ASN A 49 -28.67 -12.32 -0.61
N ASN A 50 -27.52 -11.85 -0.10
CA ASN A 50 -27.44 -10.76 0.86
C ASN A 50 -26.98 -9.42 0.29
N TRP A 51 -26.53 -9.36 -0.96
CA TRP A 51 -26.03 -8.16 -1.61
C TRP A 51 -26.14 -8.17 -3.12
N GLU A 52 -26.10 -6.98 -3.73
CA GLU A 52 -26.12 -6.76 -5.16
C GLU A 52 -24.99 -5.80 -5.58
N GLN A 53 -24.47 -5.97 -6.78
CA GLN A 53 -23.61 -4.98 -7.44
C GLN A 53 -24.42 -4.25 -8.51
N ALA A 54 -24.23 -2.93 -8.56
CA ALA A 54 -24.92 -2.08 -9.52
C ALA A 54 -23.98 -1.01 -10.08
N ALA A 55 -24.34 -0.48 -11.23
CA ALA A 55 -23.72 0.69 -11.84
C ALA A 55 -24.63 1.90 -11.72
N LEU A 56 -24.07 3.07 -11.46
CA LEU A 56 -24.76 4.33 -11.45
C LEU A 56 -25.30 4.65 -12.85
N VAL A 57 -26.59 4.97 -12.95
CA VAL A 57 -27.26 5.38 -14.20
C VAL A 57 -27.65 6.85 -14.14
N GLU A 58 -28.20 7.28 -13.01
CA GLU A 58 -28.74 8.64 -12.89
C GLU A 58 -28.59 9.14 -11.45
N ILE A 59 -28.30 10.42 -11.31
CA ILE A 59 -28.20 11.10 -10.01
C ILE A 59 -29.32 12.14 -9.96
N ARG A 60 -30.26 12.01 -9.01
CA ARG A 60 -31.30 12.99 -8.74
C ARG A 60 -30.82 14.10 -7.79
N ARG A 61 -29.97 13.72 -6.83
CA ARG A 61 -29.37 14.63 -5.86
C ARG A 61 -27.89 14.29 -5.75
N GLU A 62 -27.04 15.22 -6.14
CA GLU A 62 -25.60 15.07 -6.06
C GLU A 62 -25.08 15.32 -4.63
N SER A 63 -23.98 14.65 -4.31
CA SER A 63 -23.18 14.97 -3.14
C SER A 63 -22.49 16.32 -3.33
N ALA A 64 -22.46 17.17 -2.30
CA ALA A 64 -21.68 18.41 -2.29
C ALA A 64 -20.15 18.17 -2.48
N GLN A 65 -19.73 16.92 -2.34
CA GLN A 65 -18.32 16.51 -2.52
C GLN A 65 -18.06 15.91 -3.91
N ARG A 66 -19.04 15.85 -4.80
CA ARG A 66 -18.83 15.42 -6.18
C ARG A 66 -18.10 16.50 -6.96
N VAL A 67 -17.06 16.09 -7.69
CA VAL A 67 -16.26 16.98 -8.54
C VAL A 67 -16.08 16.37 -9.92
N THR A 68 -15.80 17.21 -10.91
CA THR A 68 -15.40 16.75 -12.23
C THR A 68 -14.01 16.08 -12.14
N PRO A 69 -13.84 14.83 -12.60
CA PRO A 69 -12.54 14.16 -12.62
C PRO A 69 -11.50 14.93 -13.42
N GLY A 70 -10.31 15.10 -12.86
CA GLY A 70 -9.20 15.79 -13.53
C GLY A 70 -8.48 14.97 -14.60
N CYS A 71 -8.75 13.66 -14.71
CA CYS A 71 -8.15 12.77 -15.71
C CYS A 71 -9.16 12.40 -16.79
N PRO A 72 -8.87 12.66 -18.09
CA PRO A 72 -9.80 12.34 -19.18
C PRO A 72 -10.02 10.82 -19.36
N ASN A 73 -9.11 10.00 -18.82
CA ASN A 73 -9.22 8.54 -18.92
C ASN A 73 -10.01 7.92 -17.76
N PHE A 74 -10.45 8.73 -16.78
CA PHE A 74 -11.26 8.26 -15.66
C PHE A 74 -12.75 8.22 -16.07
N GLY A 75 -13.46 7.16 -15.68
CA GLY A 75 -14.89 7.05 -15.93
C GLY A 75 -15.45 5.67 -15.59
N LEU A 76 -16.77 5.51 -15.88
CA LEU A 76 -17.50 4.24 -15.74
C LEU A 76 -17.76 3.58 -17.10
N HIS A 77 -17.45 4.26 -18.19
CA HIS A 77 -17.65 3.77 -19.55
C HIS A 77 -16.64 2.66 -19.90
N ALA A 78 -16.95 1.87 -20.91
CA ALA A 78 -16.05 0.87 -21.46
C ALA A 78 -14.77 1.52 -21.97
N GLY A 79 -13.60 0.93 -21.65
CA GLY A 79 -12.29 1.49 -22.01
C GLY A 79 -11.72 2.47 -20.98
N ALA A 80 -12.50 2.91 -19.98
CA ALA A 80 -12.02 3.79 -18.94
C ALA A 80 -10.89 3.12 -18.13
N CYS A 81 -9.86 3.90 -17.78
CA CYS A 81 -8.72 3.45 -16.98
C CYS A 81 -9.15 3.02 -15.58
N GLY A 82 -8.67 1.84 -15.13
CA GLY A 82 -8.90 1.28 -13.80
C GLY A 82 -7.91 1.71 -12.72
N GLY A 83 -6.91 2.52 -13.05
CA GLY A 83 -5.85 2.92 -12.11
C GLY A 83 -6.31 3.83 -10.97
N CYS A 84 -7.41 4.55 -11.15
CA CYS A 84 -8.02 5.41 -10.12
C CYS A 84 -9.49 5.01 -9.91
N LYS A 85 -9.98 5.18 -8.67
CA LYS A 85 -11.38 4.84 -8.33
C LYS A 85 -12.20 6.02 -7.83
N MET A 86 -11.57 7.10 -7.35
CA MET A 86 -12.23 8.16 -6.56
C MET A 86 -12.05 9.58 -7.14
N GLN A 87 -11.67 9.76 -8.41
CA GLN A 87 -11.42 11.11 -8.95
C GLN A 87 -12.67 12.00 -9.05
N HIS A 88 -13.86 11.41 -9.02
CA HIS A 88 -15.15 12.11 -8.98
C HIS A 88 -15.54 12.58 -7.57
N PHE A 89 -14.68 12.33 -6.58
CA PHE A 89 -14.88 12.68 -5.18
C PHE A 89 -13.82 13.68 -4.74
N HIS A 90 -14.21 14.75 -4.05
CA HIS A 90 -13.29 15.80 -3.62
C HIS A 90 -12.12 15.23 -2.78
N PRO A 91 -10.85 15.62 -3.02
CA PRO A 91 -9.70 15.02 -2.36
C PRO A 91 -9.80 14.98 -0.82
N SER A 92 -10.26 16.05 -0.18
CA SER A 92 -10.43 16.06 1.28
C SER A 92 -11.50 15.06 1.76
N ALA A 93 -12.55 14.86 0.98
CA ALA A 93 -13.59 13.88 1.29
C ALA A 93 -13.09 12.44 1.09
N GLN A 94 -12.19 12.20 0.11
CA GLN A 94 -11.49 10.91 -0.02
C GLN A 94 -10.73 10.56 1.26
N VAL A 95 -10.01 11.55 1.84
CA VAL A 95 -9.25 11.35 3.09
C VAL A 95 -10.19 11.09 4.26
N ALA A 96 -11.31 11.81 4.36
CA ALA A 96 -12.31 11.59 5.41
C ALA A 96 -12.91 10.18 5.37
N VAL A 97 -13.21 9.66 4.18
CA VAL A 97 -13.69 8.28 4.01
C VAL A 97 -12.61 7.26 4.40
N LYS A 98 -11.35 7.48 4.00
CA LYS A 98 -10.24 6.61 4.39
C LYS A 98 -10.06 6.62 5.92
N GLN A 99 -10.17 7.78 6.56
CA GLN A 99 -10.10 7.91 8.02
C GLN A 99 -11.26 7.13 8.68
N ARG A 100 -12.48 7.30 8.18
CA ARG A 100 -13.64 6.53 8.66
C ARG A 100 -13.43 5.03 8.49
N THR A 101 -12.89 4.59 7.36
CA THR A 101 -12.55 3.17 7.13
C THR A 101 -11.59 2.62 8.18
N LEU A 102 -10.54 3.38 8.54
CA LEU A 102 -9.61 2.97 9.61
C LEU A 102 -10.34 2.84 10.96
N GLU A 103 -11.12 3.84 11.33
CA GLU A 103 -11.84 3.87 12.62
C GLU A 103 -12.87 2.73 12.72
N ASP A 104 -13.62 2.47 11.66
CA ASP A 104 -14.61 1.38 11.60
C ASP A 104 -13.93 0.00 11.73
N ASN A 105 -12.78 -0.22 11.07
CA ASN A 105 -12.02 -1.47 11.22
C ASN A 105 -11.48 -1.63 12.64
N LEU A 106 -10.87 -0.61 13.23
CA LEU A 106 -10.39 -0.65 14.61
C LEU A 106 -11.53 -0.97 15.59
N TRP A 107 -12.72 -0.39 15.38
CA TRP A 107 -13.89 -0.64 16.23
C TRP A 107 -14.52 -2.01 16.00
N HIS A 108 -14.81 -2.37 14.74
CA HIS A 108 -15.58 -3.59 14.45
C HIS A 108 -14.73 -4.86 14.47
N LEU A 109 -13.49 -4.82 14.01
CA LEU A 109 -12.58 -5.96 13.97
C LEU A 109 -11.65 -5.99 15.19
N GLY A 110 -10.99 -4.86 15.49
CA GLY A 110 -10.04 -4.76 16.60
C GLY A 110 -10.70 -4.63 17.97
N LYS A 111 -12.00 -4.29 18.04
CA LYS A 111 -12.76 -4.02 19.27
C LYS A 111 -12.11 -2.96 20.16
N LEU A 112 -11.50 -1.96 19.55
CA LEU A 112 -10.81 -0.87 20.24
C LEU A 112 -11.08 0.48 19.56
N ARG A 113 -10.80 1.54 20.30
CA ARG A 113 -10.72 2.91 19.79
C ARG A 113 -9.38 3.51 20.19
N PRO A 114 -8.71 4.26 19.32
CA PRO A 114 -7.51 5.00 19.72
C PRO A 114 -7.92 6.13 20.67
N GLU A 115 -7.07 6.44 21.65
CA GLU A 115 -7.32 7.54 22.58
C GLU A 115 -7.33 8.89 21.82
N ARG A 116 -6.56 8.99 20.74
CA ARG A 116 -6.51 10.15 19.87
C ARG A 116 -6.52 9.75 18.40
N VAL A 117 -7.44 10.32 17.64
CA VAL A 117 -7.42 10.28 16.17
C VAL A 117 -6.47 11.36 15.69
N MET A 118 -5.43 10.95 14.96
CA MET A 118 -4.42 11.88 14.44
C MET A 118 -4.92 12.56 13.16
N ARG A 119 -4.47 13.81 12.98
CA ARG A 119 -4.66 14.50 11.70
C ARG A 119 -4.04 13.67 10.57
N PRO A 120 -4.76 13.41 9.48
CA PRO A 120 -4.24 12.69 8.33
C PRO A 120 -2.95 13.28 7.77
N ILE A 121 -2.09 12.44 7.21
CA ILE A 121 -0.96 12.89 6.39
C ILE A 121 -1.47 13.04 4.97
N GLU A 122 -1.37 14.25 4.43
CA GLU A 122 -1.83 14.60 3.09
C GLU A 122 -0.74 15.33 2.32
N GLY A 123 -0.84 15.32 1.00
CA GLY A 123 0.10 16.00 0.11
C GLY A 123 -0.50 16.19 -1.29
N PRO A 124 0.33 16.47 -2.30
CA PRO A 124 -0.11 16.63 -3.68
C PRO A 124 -0.94 15.43 -4.14
N THR A 125 -2.08 15.68 -4.77
CA THR A 125 -2.97 14.64 -5.29
C THR A 125 -2.64 14.23 -6.72
N TRP A 126 -1.82 15.01 -7.40
CA TRP A 126 -1.35 14.79 -8.77
C TRP A 126 0.17 14.78 -8.85
N GLY A 127 0.72 14.12 -9.87
CA GLY A 127 2.16 14.05 -10.08
C GLY A 127 2.94 13.28 -9.00
N TYR A 128 2.25 12.58 -8.13
CA TYR A 128 2.83 11.99 -6.93
C TYR A 128 3.45 10.60 -7.13
N ARG A 129 3.08 9.91 -8.24
CA ARG A 129 3.38 8.50 -8.42
C ARG A 129 4.73 8.30 -9.09
N TYR A 130 5.74 8.00 -8.29
CA TYR A 130 7.14 7.79 -8.71
C TYR A 130 7.44 6.34 -9.12
N ARG A 131 6.51 5.43 -8.89
CA ARG A 131 6.61 4.04 -9.34
C ARG A 131 5.31 3.59 -10.00
N ALA A 132 5.44 2.99 -11.18
CA ALA A 132 4.29 2.43 -11.88
C ALA A 132 4.72 1.27 -12.77
N ARG A 133 3.84 0.29 -12.89
CA ARG A 133 3.94 -0.79 -13.86
C ARG A 133 2.93 -0.52 -14.96
N LEU A 134 3.43 -0.22 -16.15
CA LEU A 134 2.64 0.06 -17.33
C LEU A 134 2.61 -1.18 -18.21
N SER A 135 1.41 -1.68 -18.50
CA SER A 135 1.21 -2.75 -19.49
C SER A 135 1.42 -2.21 -20.89
N VAL A 136 2.06 -3.02 -21.75
CA VAL A 136 2.30 -2.71 -23.15
C VAL A 136 1.52 -3.71 -24.00
N ARG A 137 0.78 -3.23 -25.02
CA ARG A 137 0.02 -4.08 -25.91
C ARG A 137 0.02 -3.56 -27.35
N HIS A 138 0.60 -4.34 -28.27
CA HIS A 138 0.40 -4.11 -29.70
C HIS A 138 -1.00 -4.61 -30.11
N VAL A 139 -1.82 -3.71 -30.62
CA VAL A 139 -3.18 -3.98 -31.14
C VAL A 139 -3.09 -4.04 -32.65
N ILE A 140 -2.79 -5.23 -33.19
CA ILE A 140 -2.50 -5.47 -34.61
C ILE A 140 -3.65 -4.92 -35.49
N LYS A 141 -4.91 -5.18 -35.13
CA LYS A 141 -6.10 -4.74 -35.91
C LYS A 141 -6.20 -3.21 -36.04
N LYS A 142 -5.62 -2.46 -35.09
CA LYS A 142 -5.64 -0.99 -35.07
C LYS A 142 -4.32 -0.39 -35.54
N GLY A 143 -3.26 -1.19 -35.70
CA GLY A 143 -1.93 -0.71 -36.03
C GLY A 143 -1.32 0.22 -34.96
N VAL A 144 -1.67 0.03 -33.69
CA VAL A 144 -1.21 0.90 -32.57
C VAL A 144 -0.65 0.09 -31.42
N VAL A 145 0.23 0.71 -30.66
CA VAL A 145 0.67 0.20 -29.36
C VAL A 145 -0.02 1.00 -28.25
N LEU A 146 -0.62 0.31 -27.28
CA LEU A 146 -1.15 0.88 -26.07
C LEU A 146 -0.13 0.70 -24.94
N ILE A 147 0.10 1.76 -24.15
CA ILE A 147 0.95 1.73 -22.95
C ILE A 147 0.20 2.43 -21.83
N GLY A 148 -0.03 1.72 -20.72
CA GLY A 148 -0.76 2.30 -19.60
C GLY A 148 -1.25 1.26 -18.60
N PHE A 149 -2.24 1.66 -17.80
CA PHE A 149 -2.93 0.79 -16.87
C PHE A 149 -4.04 0.01 -17.57
N HIS A 150 -4.53 -1.04 -16.90
CA HIS A 150 -5.67 -1.80 -17.41
C HIS A 150 -6.96 -0.97 -17.32
N GLU A 151 -7.90 -1.27 -18.21
CA GLU A 151 -9.27 -0.77 -18.11
C GLU A 151 -9.95 -1.26 -16.83
N ARG A 152 -10.98 -0.56 -16.39
CA ARG A 152 -11.80 -1.00 -15.26
C ARG A 152 -12.45 -2.36 -15.57
N LYS A 153 -12.33 -3.30 -14.61
CA LYS A 153 -12.93 -4.64 -14.68
C LYS A 153 -12.59 -5.41 -15.97
N SER A 154 -11.43 -5.15 -16.56
CA SER A 154 -11.00 -5.71 -17.83
C SER A 154 -9.52 -6.07 -17.77
N ARG A 155 -9.10 -7.02 -18.63
CA ARG A 155 -7.71 -7.38 -18.86
C ARG A 155 -7.05 -6.56 -19.98
N TYR A 156 -7.80 -5.71 -20.64
CA TYR A 156 -7.29 -4.88 -21.73
C TYR A 156 -6.55 -3.65 -21.17
N VAL A 157 -5.61 -3.12 -21.96
CA VAL A 157 -4.89 -1.88 -21.63
C VAL A 157 -5.73 -0.71 -22.08
N ALA A 158 -5.97 0.25 -21.21
CA ALA A 158 -6.70 1.47 -21.52
C ALA A 158 -5.96 2.31 -22.58
N ASP A 159 -6.70 2.86 -23.53
CA ASP A 159 -6.13 3.75 -24.55
C ASP A 159 -5.92 5.15 -23.97
N MET A 160 -4.83 5.32 -23.26
CA MET A 160 -4.50 6.55 -22.55
C MET A 160 -3.26 7.24 -23.16
N THR A 161 -3.36 8.55 -23.33
CA THR A 161 -2.25 9.39 -23.82
C THR A 161 -1.61 10.23 -22.72
N THR A 162 -2.27 10.33 -21.58
CA THR A 162 -1.80 11.10 -20.41
C THR A 162 -2.18 10.35 -19.12
N CYS A 163 -1.45 10.62 -18.04
CA CYS A 163 -1.77 10.13 -16.71
C CYS A 163 -1.39 11.17 -15.64
N PRO A 164 -2.35 11.99 -15.16
CA PRO A 164 -2.04 13.08 -14.23
C PRO A 164 -1.48 12.66 -12.87
N VAL A 165 -1.62 11.39 -12.46
CA VAL A 165 -1.00 10.92 -11.21
C VAL A 165 0.50 10.64 -11.35
N LEU A 166 0.99 10.42 -12.59
CA LEU A 166 2.43 10.40 -12.88
C LEU A 166 2.99 11.82 -12.89
N PRO A 167 4.28 12.02 -12.59
CA PRO A 167 4.93 13.30 -12.80
C PRO A 167 4.71 13.82 -14.23
N PRO A 168 4.50 15.13 -14.43
CA PRO A 168 4.12 15.69 -15.73
C PRO A 168 5.05 15.30 -16.89
N HIS A 169 6.36 15.29 -16.66
CA HIS A 169 7.36 14.91 -17.67
C HIS A 169 7.25 13.43 -18.05
N ILE A 170 6.90 12.54 -17.12
CA ILE A 170 6.67 11.11 -17.40
C ILE A 170 5.33 10.91 -18.12
N SER A 171 4.28 11.60 -17.68
CA SER A 171 2.99 11.58 -18.38
C SER A 171 3.11 11.99 -19.85
N ALA A 172 3.92 12.99 -20.14
CA ALA A 172 4.21 13.46 -21.50
C ALA A 172 4.96 12.42 -22.36
N MET A 173 5.69 11.48 -21.75
CA MET A 173 6.41 10.43 -22.46
C MET A 173 5.52 9.28 -22.95
N LEU A 174 4.26 9.17 -22.50
CA LEU A 174 3.40 8.04 -22.87
C LEU A 174 3.19 7.92 -24.38
N VAL A 175 2.94 9.03 -25.06
CA VAL A 175 2.77 9.03 -26.53
C VAL A 175 4.09 8.72 -27.25
N PRO A 176 5.22 9.42 -26.98
CA PRO A 176 6.54 9.05 -27.50
C PRO A 176 6.92 7.58 -27.30
N LEU A 177 6.65 7.01 -26.09
CA LEU A 177 6.90 5.60 -25.81
C LEU A 177 6.08 4.68 -26.73
N ARG A 178 4.81 5.00 -26.98
CA ARG A 178 3.93 4.22 -27.88
C ARG A 178 4.49 4.22 -29.30
N VAL A 179 4.97 5.39 -29.78
CA VAL A 179 5.57 5.54 -31.11
C VAL A 179 6.87 4.75 -31.22
N MET A 180 7.75 4.87 -30.23
CA MET A 180 9.01 4.12 -30.21
C MET A 180 8.73 2.61 -30.21
N VAL A 181 7.90 2.11 -29.29
CA VAL A 181 7.60 0.65 -29.21
C VAL A 181 6.93 0.15 -30.49
N LEU A 182 6.04 0.92 -31.13
CA LEU A 182 5.42 0.54 -32.39
C LEU A 182 6.46 0.35 -33.50
N SER A 183 7.53 1.14 -33.51
CA SER A 183 8.62 1.03 -34.48
C SER A 183 9.56 -0.15 -34.24
N MET A 184 9.55 -0.75 -33.04
CA MET A 184 10.46 -1.85 -32.69
C MET A 184 10.09 -3.16 -33.37
N ASP A 185 11.10 -3.97 -33.67
CA ASP A 185 10.90 -5.32 -34.19
C ASP A 185 10.21 -6.20 -33.15
N ALA A 186 10.61 -6.06 -31.89
CA ALA A 186 10.10 -6.80 -30.75
C ALA A 186 8.72 -6.33 -30.23
N ARG A 187 8.02 -5.37 -30.88
CA ARG A 187 6.77 -4.72 -30.39
C ARG A 187 5.67 -5.66 -29.90
N GLU A 188 5.61 -6.89 -30.39
CA GLU A 188 4.62 -7.89 -29.95
C GLU A 188 5.08 -8.71 -28.75
N ARG A 189 6.35 -8.58 -28.39
CA ARG A 189 7.02 -9.33 -27.32
C ARG A 189 7.47 -8.48 -26.14
N LEU A 190 6.91 -7.29 -26.03
CA LEU A 190 7.17 -6.32 -24.95
C LEU A 190 5.91 -6.18 -24.08
N PRO A 191 5.76 -6.96 -23.00
CA PRO A 191 4.53 -6.94 -22.21
C PRO A 191 4.41 -5.77 -21.25
N GLN A 192 5.52 -5.14 -20.86
CA GLN A 192 5.54 -4.22 -19.72
C GLN A 192 6.72 -3.24 -19.75
N ILE A 193 6.47 -2.02 -19.26
CA ILE A 193 7.48 -1.04 -18.86
C ILE A 193 7.22 -0.67 -17.41
N GLU A 194 8.21 -0.86 -16.53
CA GLU A 194 8.14 -0.36 -15.15
C GLU A 194 8.85 0.98 -15.02
N LEU A 195 8.24 1.90 -14.30
CA LEU A 195 8.80 3.19 -13.95
C LEU A 195 9.35 3.13 -12.52
N ALA A 196 10.57 3.60 -12.34
CA ALA A 196 11.18 3.83 -11.05
C ALA A 196 11.91 5.18 -11.09
N LEU A 197 11.31 6.18 -10.48
CA LEU A 197 11.85 7.54 -10.47
C LEU A 197 12.59 7.79 -9.18
N GLY A 198 13.69 8.49 -9.26
CA GLY A 198 14.53 8.82 -8.13
C GLY A 198 15.22 10.16 -8.28
N GLU A 199 16.15 10.39 -7.41
CA GLU A 199 16.96 11.60 -7.34
C GLU A 199 18.44 11.21 -7.38
N SER A 200 19.27 12.09 -7.92
CA SER A 200 20.71 12.03 -7.82
C SER A 200 21.22 13.44 -7.51
N PRO A 201 22.51 13.62 -7.18
CA PRO A 201 23.09 14.95 -7.02
C PRO A 201 22.93 15.85 -8.27
N ASN A 202 22.76 15.24 -9.44
CA ASN A 202 22.63 15.94 -10.73
C ASN A 202 21.15 16.12 -11.16
N GLY A 203 20.17 15.81 -10.32
CA GLY A 203 18.75 15.96 -10.60
C GLY A 203 17.96 14.65 -10.62
N LEU A 204 16.78 14.67 -11.25
CA LEU A 204 15.90 13.51 -11.31
C LEU A 204 16.48 12.38 -12.18
N VAL A 205 16.27 11.14 -11.75
CA VAL A 205 16.62 9.92 -12.49
C VAL A 205 15.33 9.23 -12.93
N ASN A 206 15.13 9.12 -14.23
CA ASN A 206 13.97 8.47 -14.81
C ASN A 206 14.36 7.05 -15.26
N ALA A 207 14.34 6.08 -14.35
CA ALA A 207 14.61 4.70 -14.71
C ALA A 207 13.35 4.03 -15.28
N MET A 208 13.51 3.35 -16.40
CA MET A 208 12.47 2.52 -17.04
C MET A 208 12.98 1.11 -17.26
N VAL A 209 12.26 0.11 -16.76
CA VAL A 209 12.58 -1.29 -16.98
C VAL A 209 11.72 -1.81 -18.11
N LEU A 210 12.33 -2.17 -19.24
CA LEU A 210 11.65 -2.81 -20.36
C LEU A 210 11.69 -4.33 -20.19
N ARG A 211 10.53 -4.95 -19.97
CA ARG A 211 10.40 -6.39 -20.02
C ARG A 211 10.28 -6.84 -21.48
N HIS A 212 11.11 -7.78 -21.89
CA HIS A 212 11.10 -8.34 -23.25
C HIS A 212 11.15 -9.87 -23.18
N MET A 213 10.38 -10.51 -24.05
CA MET A 213 10.22 -11.97 -24.05
C MET A 213 11.21 -12.66 -25.00
N ASP A 214 11.74 -11.91 -25.97
CA ASP A 214 12.74 -12.38 -26.94
C ASP A 214 13.93 -11.40 -26.95
N PRO A 215 15.14 -11.82 -27.36
CA PRO A 215 16.28 -10.92 -27.51
C PRO A 215 15.96 -9.69 -28.39
N LEU A 216 16.41 -8.52 -27.98
CA LEU A 216 16.24 -7.30 -28.76
C LEU A 216 17.23 -7.25 -29.93
N SER A 217 16.80 -6.80 -31.11
CA SER A 217 17.69 -6.53 -32.24
C SER A 217 18.59 -5.34 -31.96
N ALA A 218 19.71 -5.23 -32.67
CA ALA A 218 20.59 -4.06 -32.60
C ALA A 218 19.82 -2.75 -32.94
N GLY A 219 18.86 -2.83 -33.87
CA GLY A 219 17.98 -1.72 -34.22
C GLY A 219 17.06 -1.32 -33.07
N ASP A 220 16.52 -2.26 -32.33
CA ASP A 220 15.67 -2.00 -31.17
C ASP A 220 16.47 -1.40 -30.02
N VAL A 221 17.69 -1.90 -29.78
CA VAL A 221 18.61 -1.32 -28.79
C VAL A 221 18.95 0.14 -29.14
N GLN A 222 19.19 0.44 -30.41
CA GLN A 222 19.48 1.82 -30.84
C GLN A 222 18.28 2.75 -30.62
N LYS A 223 17.04 2.29 -30.89
CA LYS A 223 15.82 3.08 -30.61
C LYS A 223 15.66 3.39 -29.11
N LEU A 224 16.02 2.44 -28.24
CA LEU A 224 16.03 2.69 -26.78
C LEU A 224 17.07 3.77 -26.40
N ARG A 225 18.28 3.74 -27.00
CA ARG A 225 19.31 4.75 -26.77
C ARG A 225 18.88 6.13 -27.28
N ASP A 226 18.30 6.20 -28.47
CA ASP A 226 17.81 7.47 -29.05
C ASP A 226 16.70 8.05 -28.15
N PHE A 227 15.80 7.22 -27.65
CA PHE A 227 14.77 7.64 -26.70
C PHE A 227 15.37 8.10 -25.37
N ALA A 228 16.37 7.38 -24.85
CA ALA A 228 17.08 7.75 -23.62
C ALA A 228 17.72 9.15 -23.74
N ALA A 229 18.38 9.42 -24.86
CA ALA A 229 19.00 10.71 -25.12
C ALA A 229 17.96 11.85 -25.24
N ALA A 230 16.84 11.59 -25.92
CA ALA A 230 15.79 12.59 -26.14
C ALA A 230 14.98 12.94 -24.87
N HIS A 231 14.84 12.00 -23.94
CA HIS A 231 13.93 12.10 -22.81
C HIS A 231 14.59 11.96 -21.43
N ALA A 232 15.92 11.91 -21.36
CA ALA A 232 16.69 11.69 -20.13
C ALA A 232 16.22 10.45 -19.36
N VAL A 233 16.09 9.31 -20.06
CA VAL A 233 15.68 8.02 -19.50
C VAL A 233 16.89 7.11 -19.30
N GLN A 234 16.94 6.42 -18.18
CA GLN A 234 17.88 5.33 -17.92
C GLN A 234 17.17 4.01 -18.16
N TRP A 235 17.52 3.29 -19.24
CA TRP A 235 16.91 1.99 -19.55
C TRP A 235 17.54 0.86 -18.77
N TRP A 236 16.67 0.03 -18.23
CA TRP A 236 16.97 -1.29 -17.68
C TRP A 236 16.24 -2.34 -18.51
N LEU A 237 16.84 -3.51 -18.71
CA LEU A 237 16.27 -4.62 -19.46
C LEU A 237 15.90 -5.76 -18.51
N GLN A 238 14.78 -6.40 -18.76
CA GLN A 238 14.30 -7.55 -18.01
C GLN A 238 13.95 -8.70 -18.98
N PRO A 239 14.92 -9.59 -19.30
CA PRO A 239 14.67 -10.71 -20.20
C PRO A 239 13.86 -11.86 -19.57
N LYS A 240 13.91 -12.02 -18.25
CA LYS A 240 13.23 -13.11 -17.52
C LYS A 240 12.64 -12.61 -16.18
N GLY A 241 13.04 -13.21 -15.07
CA GLY A 241 12.62 -12.82 -13.71
C GLY A 241 13.24 -11.51 -13.23
N PRO A 242 12.81 -11.01 -12.06
CA PRO A 242 13.33 -9.76 -11.48
C PRO A 242 14.84 -9.77 -11.24
N ASP A 243 15.41 -10.93 -10.97
CA ASP A 243 16.84 -11.18 -10.78
C ASP A 243 17.69 -10.93 -12.03
N THR A 244 17.07 -10.92 -13.21
CA THR A 244 17.74 -10.69 -14.50
C THR A 244 17.76 -9.21 -14.91
N VAL A 245 17.21 -8.32 -14.10
CA VAL A 245 17.15 -6.88 -14.42
C VAL A 245 18.55 -6.27 -14.38
N HIS A 246 18.94 -5.64 -15.50
CA HIS A 246 20.25 -5.01 -15.66
C HIS A 246 20.15 -3.73 -16.49
N LEU A 247 21.12 -2.83 -16.35
CA LEU A 247 21.23 -1.63 -17.17
C LEU A 247 21.44 -1.98 -18.65
N LEU A 248 20.79 -1.24 -19.54
CA LEU A 248 21.05 -1.34 -20.98
C LEU A 248 22.50 -0.93 -21.30
N ASP A 249 22.92 0.20 -20.78
CA ASP A 249 24.29 0.71 -20.90
C ASP A 249 24.89 0.90 -19.51
N ALA A 250 26.14 0.49 -19.32
CA ALA A 250 26.85 0.62 -18.06
C ALA A 250 27.07 2.10 -17.69
N GLY A 251 27.00 2.39 -16.40
CA GLY A 251 27.17 3.76 -15.88
C GLY A 251 25.86 4.54 -15.78
N GLY A 252 26.00 5.86 -15.60
CA GLY A 252 24.86 6.76 -15.38
C GLY A 252 24.58 7.06 -13.91
N PRO A 253 23.58 7.90 -13.62
CA PRO A 253 23.28 8.33 -12.25
C PRO A 253 22.72 7.19 -11.43
N VAL A 254 23.07 7.17 -10.14
CA VAL A 254 22.49 6.22 -9.17
C VAL A 254 21.07 6.60 -8.89
N LEU A 255 20.16 5.62 -9.00
CA LEU A 255 18.77 5.78 -8.64
C LEU A 255 18.64 5.78 -7.11
N ALA A 256 18.20 6.89 -6.52
CA ALA A 256 18.05 7.05 -5.08
C ALA A 256 16.82 7.89 -4.75
N TYR A 257 16.41 7.89 -3.48
CA TYR A 257 15.55 8.92 -2.90
C TYR A 257 16.22 9.46 -1.63
N THR A 258 15.80 10.63 -1.21
CA THR A 258 16.40 11.29 -0.04
C THR A 258 15.38 11.49 1.08
N LEU A 259 15.87 11.43 2.32
CA LEU A 259 15.19 11.80 3.54
C LEU A 259 15.95 12.97 4.18
N PRO A 260 15.74 14.20 3.66
CA PRO A 260 16.61 15.35 3.97
C PRO A 260 16.62 15.73 5.45
N GLU A 261 15.50 15.55 6.17
CA GLU A 261 15.38 15.83 7.60
C GLU A 261 16.38 15.05 8.44
N PHE A 262 16.82 13.88 7.93
CA PHE A 262 17.75 12.97 8.61
C PHE A 262 19.12 12.92 7.93
N GLY A 263 19.31 13.65 6.83
CA GLY A 263 20.55 13.62 6.04
C GLY A 263 20.79 12.26 5.36
N VAL A 264 19.74 11.45 5.12
CA VAL A 264 19.85 10.09 4.61
C VAL A 264 19.54 10.05 3.11
N THR A 265 20.43 9.39 2.35
CA THR A 265 20.23 9.06 0.94
C THR A 265 20.06 7.55 0.79
N MET A 266 19.05 7.13 0.04
CA MET A 266 18.61 5.75 -0.11
C MET A 266 18.75 5.29 -1.56
N PRO A 267 19.92 4.80 -2.00
CA PRO A 267 20.05 4.09 -3.26
C PRO A 267 19.15 2.86 -3.33
N PHE A 268 18.58 2.62 -4.50
CA PHE A 268 17.75 1.43 -4.74
C PHE A 268 17.85 0.99 -6.21
N LYS A 269 17.51 -0.28 -6.47
CA LYS A 269 17.31 -0.78 -7.83
C LYS A 269 15.84 -0.64 -8.24
N PRO A 270 15.53 -0.56 -9.54
CA PRO A 270 14.13 -0.52 -10.00
C PRO A 270 13.28 -1.70 -9.50
N THR A 271 13.93 -2.84 -9.16
CA THR A 271 13.28 -4.04 -8.60
C THR A 271 13.00 -3.96 -7.11
N ASP A 272 13.70 -3.08 -6.39
CA ASP A 272 13.53 -2.97 -4.93
C ASP A 272 12.21 -2.25 -4.61
N PHE A 273 11.55 -2.65 -3.52
CA PHE A 273 10.35 -1.95 -3.07
C PHE A 273 10.72 -0.56 -2.53
N THR A 274 10.03 0.46 -3.01
CA THR A 274 10.06 1.82 -2.44
C THR A 274 8.64 2.39 -2.44
N GLN A 275 8.36 3.32 -1.53
CA GLN A 275 7.08 4.00 -1.49
C GLN A 275 6.82 4.78 -2.78
N VAL A 276 5.62 4.62 -3.35
CA VAL A 276 5.28 5.23 -4.66
C VAL A 276 5.18 6.75 -4.62
N ASN A 277 4.95 7.33 -3.44
CA ASN A 277 4.79 8.77 -3.20
C ASN A 277 5.92 9.24 -2.27
N HIS A 278 7.01 9.69 -2.86
CA HIS A 278 8.21 10.11 -2.11
C HIS A 278 7.92 11.30 -1.18
N HIS A 279 7.00 12.21 -1.56
CA HIS A 279 6.61 13.34 -0.72
C HIS A 279 5.93 12.88 0.57
N ILE A 280 4.98 11.96 0.43
CA ILE A 280 4.28 11.40 1.62
C ILE A 280 5.22 10.51 2.41
N ASN A 281 6.13 9.75 1.77
CA ASN A 281 7.11 8.93 2.49
C ASN A 281 7.98 9.78 3.43
N ARG A 282 8.48 10.93 2.98
CA ARG A 282 9.25 11.86 3.83
C ARG A 282 8.48 12.28 5.08
N VAL A 283 7.23 12.70 4.90
CA VAL A 283 6.35 13.11 6.02
C VAL A 283 6.00 11.92 6.91
N LEU A 284 5.77 10.74 6.35
CA LEU A 284 5.47 9.52 7.10
C LEU A 284 6.65 9.11 7.97
N VAL A 285 7.86 9.07 7.41
CA VAL A 285 9.09 8.75 8.18
C VAL A 285 9.29 9.74 9.31
N ALA A 286 9.22 11.05 9.03
CA ALA A 286 9.34 12.09 10.06
C ALA A 286 8.27 11.94 11.16
N ARG A 287 7.01 11.68 10.79
CA ARG A 287 5.92 11.45 11.72
C ARG A 287 6.14 10.17 12.55
N ALA A 288 6.58 9.09 11.92
CA ALA A 288 6.84 7.82 12.60
C ALA A 288 7.95 7.96 13.65
N LEU A 289 9.05 8.62 13.33
CA LEU A 289 10.14 8.86 14.27
C LEU A 289 9.71 9.76 15.44
N LYS A 290 8.95 10.82 15.14
CA LYS A 290 8.37 11.68 16.20
C LYS A 290 7.45 10.91 17.14
N LEU A 291 6.68 9.95 16.62
CA LEU A 291 5.77 9.11 17.40
C LEU A 291 6.50 7.98 18.12
N LEU A 292 7.61 7.51 17.58
CA LEU A 292 8.45 6.47 18.19
C LEU A 292 9.16 6.99 19.43
N GLU A 293 9.54 8.27 19.44
CA GLU A 293 10.22 8.94 20.57
C GLU A 293 11.48 8.20 21.02
N ALA A 294 12.26 7.66 20.07
CA ALA A 294 13.51 6.98 20.38
C ALA A 294 14.55 7.95 20.96
N ARG A 295 15.28 7.52 21.98
CA ARG A 295 16.32 8.30 22.65
C ARG A 295 17.71 7.82 22.27
N ALA A 296 18.69 8.67 22.47
CA ALA A 296 20.09 8.38 22.11
C ALA A 296 20.73 7.22 22.88
N ASP A 297 20.18 6.82 24.02
CA ASP A 297 20.60 5.67 24.83
C ASP A 297 19.79 4.39 24.58
N GLU A 298 18.74 4.46 23.74
CA GLU A 298 17.83 3.35 23.52
C GLU A 298 18.22 2.47 22.33
N ARG A 299 17.85 1.19 22.44
CA ARG A 299 17.86 0.20 21.34
C ARG A 299 16.48 0.13 20.72
N VAL A 300 16.43 0.10 19.37
CA VAL A 300 15.20 0.00 18.58
C VAL A 300 15.25 -1.23 17.68
N ILE A 301 14.12 -1.88 17.46
CA ILE A 301 13.97 -2.90 16.42
C ILE A 301 12.98 -2.37 15.37
N ASP A 302 13.40 -2.44 14.10
CA ASP A 302 12.59 -2.13 12.91
C ASP A 302 12.23 -3.44 12.20
N TRP A 303 10.97 -3.85 12.35
CA TRP A 303 10.44 -5.08 11.79
C TRP A 303 9.90 -4.84 10.39
N PHE A 304 10.28 -5.68 9.43
CA PHE A 304 10.00 -5.51 7.99
C PHE A 304 10.72 -4.29 7.42
N CYS A 305 12.01 -4.15 7.72
CA CYS A 305 12.77 -2.92 7.49
C CYS A 305 13.02 -2.56 6.00
N GLY A 306 12.80 -3.49 5.08
CA GLY A 306 13.01 -3.29 3.64
C GLY A 306 14.43 -2.84 3.32
N LEU A 307 14.57 -1.67 2.69
CA LEU A 307 15.86 -1.02 2.37
C LEU A 307 16.47 -0.25 3.56
N GLY A 308 15.80 -0.24 4.72
CA GLY A 308 16.15 0.61 5.84
C GLY A 308 15.45 1.98 5.84
N ASN A 309 14.27 2.08 5.20
CA ASN A 309 13.51 3.33 5.07
C ASN A 309 13.22 4.02 6.40
N PHE A 310 12.97 3.26 7.46
CA PHE A 310 12.84 3.76 8.83
C PHE A 310 14.11 3.50 9.65
N THR A 311 14.78 2.36 9.44
CA THR A 311 15.98 1.97 10.20
C THR A 311 17.05 3.05 10.19
N LEU A 312 17.41 3.58 9.01
CA LEU A 312 18.50 4.56 8.90
C LEU A 312 18.14 5.90 9.54
N PRO A 313 16.95 6.50 9.30
CA PRO A 313 16.52 7.67 10.06
C PRO A 313 16.49 7.44 11.58
N ILE A 314 15.99 6.30 12.06
CA ILE A 314 15.99 5.97 13.50
C ILE A 314 17.44 5.93 14.04
N ALA A 315 18.39 5.37 13.29
CA ALA A 315 19.78 5.28 13.69
C ALA A 315 20.49 6.64 13.84
N THR A 316 19.94 7.72 13.24
CA THR A 316 20.45 9.07 13.49
C THR A 316 20.15 9.56 14.91
N GLN A 317 19.13 8.99 15.58
CA GLN A 317 18.62 9.42 16.88
C GLN A 317 18.89 8.39 18.00
N ALA A 318 18.79 7.10 17.69
CA ALA A 318 18.96 6.00 18.65
C ALA A 318 20.43 5.62 18.88
N ARG A 319 20.69 4.85 19.95
CA ARG A 319 21.99 4.23 20.21
C ARG A 319 22.32 3.18 19.16
N GLU A 320 21.39 2.27 18.92
CA GLU A 320 21.51 1.19 17.96
C GLU A 320 20.14 0.78 17.40
N VAL A 321 20.09 0.31 16.16
CA VAL A 321 18.88 -0.17 15.51
C VAL A 321 19.15 -1.53 14.87
N LEU A 322 18.29 -2.51 15.17
CA LEU A 322 18.25 -3.79 14.47
C LEU A 322 17.11 -3.76 13.45
N GLY A 323 17.45 -3.88 12.17
CA GLY A 323 16.48 -4.06 11.08
C GLY A 323 16.31 -5.55 10.77
N ILE A 324 15.08 -6.04 10.70
CA ILE A 324 14.76 -7.43 10.34
C ILE A 324 13.87 -7.42 9.11
N GLU A 325 14.25 -8.22 8.10
CA GLU A 325 13.60 -8.26 6.80
C GLU A 325 13.57 -9.70 6.27
N GLY A 326 12.52 -10.08 5.53
CA GLY A 326 12.38 -11.42 4.96
C GLY A 326 13.32 -11.73 3.79
N SER A 327 13.82 -10.70 3.11
CA SER A 327 14.63 -10.82 1.90
C SER A 327 16.11 -10.54 2.17
N GLU A 328 16.97 -11.55 1.99
CA GLU A 328 18.43 -11.38 2.09
C GLU A 328 18.97 -10.30 1.13
N THR A 329 18.38 -10.20 -0.05
CA THR A 329 18.75 -9.14 -1.03
C THR A 329 18.48 -7.75 -0.50
N LEU A 330 17.34 -7.54 0.20
CA LEU A 330 17.01 -6.25 0.81
C LEU A 330 17.88 -5.99 2.04
N VAL A 331 18.16 -7.02 2.85
CA VAL A 331 19.10 -6.94 3.98
C VAL A 331 20.49 -6.49 3.52
N GLN A 332 20.99 -7.07 2.43
CA GLN A 332 22.27 -6.65 1.86
C GLN A 332 22.21 -5.18 1.39
N ARG A 333 21.12 -4.78 0.75
CA ARG A 333 20.89 -3.39 0.33
C ARG A 333 20.84 -2.43 1.52
N SER A 334 20.22 -2.82 2.63
CA SER A 334 20.16 -2.04 3.86
C SER A 334 21.55 -1.82 4.46
N ARG A 335 22.41 -2.85 4.45
CA ARG A 335 23.83 -2.74 4.90
C ARG A 335 24.62 -1.77 4.03
N GLU A 336 24.45 -1.85 2.70
CA GLU A 336 25.09 -0.92 1.75
C GLU A 336 24.61 0.53 1.98
N ASN A 337 23.31 0.72 2.16
CA ASN A 337 22.72 2.02 2.46
C ASN A 337 23.21 2.57 3.79
N ALA A 338 23.32 1.73 4.83
CA ALA A 338 23.87 2.12 6.13
C ALA A 338 25.34 2.57 6.03
N ALA A 339 26.15 1.83 5.29
CA ALA A 339 27.55 2.18 5.06
C ALA A 339 27.68 3.52 4.30
N LEU A 340 26.90 3.72 3.25
CA LEU A 340 26.89 4.97 2.48
C LEU A 340 26.57 6.20 3.34
N ASN A 341 25.64 6.04 4.28
CA ASN A 341 25.18 7.13 5.15
C ASN A 341 26.02 7.25 6.46
N GLY A 342 27.10 6.48 6.63
CA GLY A 342 27.92 6.52 7.84
C GLY A 342 27.22 5.97 9.07
N LEU A 343 26.19 5.14 8.93
CA LEU A 343 25.35 4.61 10.01
C LEU A 343 25.64 3.12 10.32
N ALA A 344 26.61 2.50 9.64
CA ALA A 344 26.92 1.08 9.80
C ALA A 344 27.28 0.68 11.24
N ALA A 345 27.92 1.59 12.01
CA ALA A 345 28.27 1.33 13.40
C ALA A 345 27.06 1.32 14.36
N LYS A 346 25.93 1.88 13.94
CA LYS A 346 24.70 1.98 14.74
C LYS A 346 23.60 1.05 14.27
N THR A 347 23.80 0.32 13.18
CA THR A 347 22.78 -0.53 12.58
C THR A 347 23.27 -1.95 12.42
N SER A 348 22.38 -2.89 12.63
CA SER A 348 22.56 -4.30 12.27
C SER A 348 21.33 -4.78 11.51
N PHE A 349 21.51 -5.76 10.62
CA PHE A 349 20.42 -6.26 9.79
C PHE A 349 20.47 -7.78 9.73
N GLU A 350 19.28 -8.40 9.80
CA GLU A 350 19.12 -9.83 9.75
C GLU A 350 17.98 -10.25 8.80
N ALA A 351 18.22 -11.33 8.05
CA ALA A 351 17.20 -11.94 7.21
C ALA A 351 16.42 -13.00 7.99
N ARG A 352 15.11 -12.82 8.15
CA ARG A 352 14.24 -13.76 8.88
C ARG A 352 12.84 -13.78 8.30
N ASN A 353 12.24 -14.96 8.21
CA ASN A 353 10.82 -15.09 7.92
C ASN A 353 9.98 -14.58 9.11
N LEU A 354 9.43 -13.39 8.98
CA LEU A 354 8.66 -12.71 10.03
C LEU A 354 7.23 -13.26 10.18
N PHE A 355 6.79 -14.13 9.27
CA PHE A 355 5.51 -14.82 9.36
C PHE A 355 5.55 -16.10 10.22
N GLU A 356 6.74 -16.47 10.69
CA GLU A 356 6.98 -17.67 11.51
C GLU A 356 7.61 -17.34 12.88
N MET A 357 7.33 -16.13 13.40
CA MET A 357 7.86 -15.65 14.67
C MET A 357 7.20 -16.36 15.86
N ALA A 358 8.03 -16.78 16.84
CA ALA A 358 7.61 -17.33 18.12
C ALA A 358 8.15 -16.50 19.29
N ALA A 359 7.62 -16.72 20.50
CA ALA A 359 8.04 -16.03 21.72
C ALA A 359 9.56 -16.19 22.00
N ALA A 360 10.12 -17.37 21.76
CA ALA A 360 11.54 -17.65 21.94
C ALA A 360 12.41 -16.83 20.96
N ASP A 361 11.94 -16.58 19.74
CA ASP A 361 12.67 -15.76 18.77
C ASP A 361 12.78 -14.31 19.24
N LEU A 362 11.71 -13.75 19.84
CA LEU A 362 11.75 -12.42 20.43
C LEU A 362 12.79 -12.30 21.54
N ALA A 363 12.86 -13.30 22.41
CA ALA A 363 13.85 -13.35 23.47
C ALA A 363 15.29 -13.46 22.92
N ALA A 364 15.49 -14.23 21.84
CA ALA A 364 16.79 -14.36 21.18
C ALA A 364 17.29 -13.04 20.57
N TYR A 365 16.38 -12.20 20.05
CA TYR A 365 16.74 -10.85 19.58
C TYR A 365 17.07 -9.88 20.72
N GLY A 366 16.68 -10.21 21.94
CA GLY A 366 16.87 -9.38 23.12
C GLY A 366 15.92 -8.18 23.19
N SER A 367 15.93 -7.54 24.34
CA SER A 367 15.04 -6.43 24.64
C SER A 367 15.36 -5.17 23.81
N ALA A 368 14.32 -4.50 23.36
CA ALA A 368 14.38 -3.17 22.78
C ALA A 368 13.21 -2.34 23.31
N THR A 369 13.47 -1.09 23.66
CA THR A 369 12.46 -0.22 24.27
C THR A 369 11.40 0.25 23.27
N ARG A 370 11.77 0.31 21.99
CA ARG A 370 10.94 0.82 20.89
C ARG A 370 10.91 -0.17 19.73
N TRP A 371 9.72 -0.33 19.15
CA TRP A 371 9.54 -1.08 17.91
C TRP A 371 8.91 -0.20 16.85
N LEU A 372 9.42 -0.29 15.63
CA LEU A 372 8.73 0.12 14.42
C LEU A 372 8.30 -1.14 13.68
N VAL A 373 7.09 -1.16 13.13
CA VAL A 373 6.51 -2.30 12.42
C VAL A 373 5.86 -1.79 11.15
N ASP A 374 6.34 -2.19 9.95
CA ASP A 374 5.78 -1.80 8.65
C ASP A 374 5.60 -3.04 7.75
N PRO A 375 4.64 -3.92 8.07
CA PRO A 375 4.47 -5.20 7.40
C PRO A 375 3.78 -5.06 6.04
N PRO A 376 3.86 -6.09 5.19
CA PRO A 376 3.05 -6.18 3.99
C PRO A 376 1.54 -6.32 4.33
N ARG A 377 0.70 -6.48 3.30
CA ARG A 377 -0.78 -6.50 3.46
C ARG A 377 -1.31 -7.55 4.43
N GLU A 378 -0.58 -8.63 4.61
CA GLU A 378 -0.90 -9.73 5.53
C GLU A 378 -0.86 -9.32 7.00
N GLY A 379 -0.18 -8.20 7.30
CA GLY A 379 0.06 -7.71 8.65
C GLY A 379 1.19 -8.46 9.37
N ALA A 380 1.36 -8.22 10.67
CA ALA A 380 2.42 -8.79 11.50
C ALA A 380 1.87 -9.81 12.53
N PHE A 381 0.90 -10.64 12.13
CA PHE A 381 0.15 -11.50 13.05
C PHE A 381 1.07 -12.38 13.92
N ALA A 382 2.03 -13.09 13.31
CA ALA A 382 2.94 -13.98 14.06
C ALA A 382 3.80 -13.20 15.07
N LEU A 383 4.33 -12.05 14.66
CA LEU A 383 5.12 -11.16 15.52
C LEU A 383 4.30 -10.67 16.73
N VAL A 384 3.09 -10.17 16.48
CA VAL A 384 2.21 -9.64 17.53
C VAL A 384 1.71 -10.75 18.45
N LYS A 385 1.40 -11.93 17.89
CA LYS A 385 1.03 -13.12 18.68
C LYS A 385 2.18 -13.57 19.60
N ALA A 386 3.40 -13.65 19.07
CA ALA A 386 4.59 -13.96 19.87
C ALA A 386 4.78 -12.95 21.01
N LEU A 387 4.56 -11.66 20.75
CA LEU A 387 4.62 -10.62 21.79
C LEU A 387 3.52 -10.82 22.86
N ALA A 388 2.31 -11.19 22.46
CA ALA A 388 1.23 -11.50 23.39
C ALA A 388 1.56 -12.72 24.27
N GLU A 389 2.14 -13.76 23.70
CA GLU A 389 2.60 -14.95 24.43
C GLU A 389 3.66 -14.59 25.50
N VAL A 390 4.66 -13.77 25.14
CA VAL A 390 5.68 -13.29 26.09
C VAL A 390 5.05 -12.42 27.20
N ARG A 391 4.05 -11.64 26.88
CA ARG A 391 3.36 -10.81 27.89
C ARG A 391 2.53 -11.64 28.89
N GLN A 392 1.99 -12.77 28.44
CA GLN A 392 1.24 -13.70 29.26
C GLN A 392 2.15 -14.67 30.03
N THR A 393 3.24 -15.09 29.41
CA THR A 393 4.25 -15.99 29.98
C THR A 393 5.61 -15.34 29.82
N PRO A 394 6.03 -14.48 30.77
CA PRO A 394 7.30 -13.77 30.70
C PRO A 394 8.50 -14.71 30.54
N ILE A 395 9.47 -14.31 29.74
CA ILE A 395 10.74 -15.00 29.53
C ILE A 395 11.82 -14.25 30.28
N ASP A 396 12.61 -14.97 31.09
CA ASP A 396 13.69 -14.38 31.87
C ASP A 396 14.70 -13.64 30.99
N GLY A 397 15.07 -12.43 31.42
CA GLY A 397 16.02 -11.58 30.67
C GLY A 397 15.41 -10.83 29.46
N TYR A 398 14.15 -11.05 29.12
CA TYR A 398 13.47 -10.34 28.06
C TYR A 398 12.42 -9.35 28.57
N THR A 399 12.53 -8.11 28.10
CA THR A 399 11.54 -7.06 28.38
C THR A 399 10.86 -6.61 27.08
N PRO A 400 9.52 -6.77 26.97
CA PRO A 400 8.74 -6.28 25.85
C PRO A 400 8.87 -4.76 25.63
N PRO A 401 8.72 -4.25 24.39
CA PRO A 401 8.87 -2.83 24.09
C PRO A 401 7.90 -1.97 24.90
N GLN A 402 8.34 -0.77 25.26
CA GLN A 402 7.46 0.21 25.90
C GLN A 402 6.51 0.85 24.90
N ARG A 403 7.00 1.05 23.65
CA ARG A 403 6.22 1.71 22.61
C ARG A 403 6.43 1.02 21.26
N ILE A 404 5.34 0.91 20.51
CA ILE A 404 5.30 0.36 19.16
C ILE A 404 4.66 1.41 18.25
N VAL A 405 5.33 1.74 17.15
CA VAL A 405 4.76 2.49 16.04
C VAL A 405 4.51 1.49 14.91
N TYR A 406 3.25 1.37 14.53
CA TYR A 406 2.80 0.43 13.51
C TYR A 406 2.31 1.19 12.28
N VAL A 407 2.97 1.02 11.14
CA VAL A 407 2.53 1.49 9.81
C VAL A 407 1.82 0.34 9.10
N SER A 408 0.78 0.61 8.35
CA SER A 408 0.03 -0.44 7.67
C SER A 408 -0.66 0.05 6.41
N CYS A 409 -0.59 -0.77 5.35
CA CYS A 409 -1.33 -0.56 4.11
C CYS A 409 -2.70 -1.27 4.08
N SER A 410 -3.14 -1.87 5.20
CA SER A 410 -4.40 -2.59 5.32
C SER A 410 -5.07 -2.31 6.67
N PRO A 411 -6.14 -1.50 6.72
CA PRO A 411 -6.85 -1.22 7.97
C PRO A 411 -7.38 -2.47 8.68
N ALA A 412 -7.77 -3.49 7.93
CA ALA A 412 -8.32 -4.73 8.49
C ALA A 412 -7.25 -5.55 9.22
N THR A 413 -6.07 -5.72 8.63
CA THR A 413 -4.96 -6.44 9.29
C THR A 413 -4.37 -5.64 10.44
N LEU A 414 -4.28 -4.31 10.33
CA LEU A 414 -3.92 -3.45 11.46
C LEU A 414 -4.93 -3.63 12.61
N ALA A 415 -6.23 -3.62 12.33
CA ALA A 415 -7.25 -3.76 13.36
C ALA A 415 -7.17 -5.13 14.07
N ARG A 416 -6.93 -6.22 13.33
CA ARG A 416 -6.67 -7.55 13.88
C ARG A 416 -5.48 -7.56 14.84
N ASP A 417 -4.35 -7.04 14.35
CA ASP A 417 -3.08 -7.02 15.10
C ASP A 417 -3.17 -6.08 16.31
N ALA A 418 -3.84 -4.93 16.16
CA ALA A 418 -4.11 -3.99 17.23
C ALA A 418 -5.00 -4.61 18.32
N GLY A 419 -5.98 -5.43 17.92
CA GLY A 419 -6.81 -6.19 18.87
C GLY A 419 -5.97 -7.14 19.74
N LEU A 420 -5.00 -7.85 19.15
CA LEU A 420 -4.07 -8.69 19.92
C LEU A 420 -3.18 -7.85 20.84
N LEU A 421 -2.61 -6.75 20.35
CA LEU A 421 -1.77 -5.86 21.16
C LEU A 421 -2.54 -5.33 22.39
N VAL A 422 -3.78 -4.89 22.20
CA VAL A 422 -4.58 -4.30 23.29
C VAL A 422 -5.13 -5.36 24.24
N HIS A 423 -5.76 -6.40 23.71
CA HIS A 423 -6.51 -7.34 24.54
C HIS A 423 -5.68 -8.50 25.08
N GLN A 424 -4.56 -8.85 24.42
CA GLN A 424 -3.77 -10.02 24.78
C GLN A 424 -2.32 -9.71 25.16
N ALA A 425 -1.76 -8.58 24.68
CA ALA A 425 -0.39 -8.17 25.00
C ALA A 425 -0.32 -7.00 26.00
N GLY A 426 -1.46 -6.43 26.42
CA GLY A 426 -1.51 -5.37 27.43
C GLY A 426 -0.90 -4.05 26.96
N TYR A 427 -1.22 -3.66 25.74
CA TYR A 427 -0.93 -2.33 25.22
C TYR A 427 -2.22 -1.50 25.16
N ARG A 428 -2.08 -0.18 25.13
CA ARG A 428 -3.16 0.74 24.83
C ARG A 428 -2.89 1.41 23.48
N CYS A 429 -3.91 1.63 22.68
CA CYS A 429 -3.79 2.34 21.41
C CYS A 429 -3.85 3.86 21.67
N VAL A 430 -2.70 4.50 21.76
CA VAL A 430 -2.58 5.93 22.12
C VAL A 430 -3.06 6.83 21.00
N ALA A 431 -2.76 6.47 19.75
CA ALA A 431 -3.13 7.27 18.60
C ALA A 431 -3.21 6.42 17.34
N ALA A 432 -4.10 6.79 16.42
CA ALA A 432 -4.13 6.25 15.07
C ALA A 432 -4.58 7.31 14.06
N GLY A 433 -4.12 7.20 12.82
CA GLY A 433 -4.49 8.13 11.75
C GLY A 433 -4.11 7.62 10.37
N VAL A 434 -4.72 8.21 9.36
CA VAL A 434 -4.55 7.83 7.96
C VAL A 434 -3.36 8.56 7.32
N VAL A 435 -2.73 7.88 6.38
CA VAL A 435 -1.70 8.41 5.48
C VAL A 435 -2.24 8.32 4.05
N ASN A 436 -2.46 9.46 3.40
CA ASN A 436 -2.97 9.50 2.03
C ASN A 436 -1.83 9.27 1.02
N MET A 437 -1.20 8.09 1.08
CA MET A 437 -0.11 7.66 0.18
C MET A 437 -0.58 7.57 -1.28
N PHE A 438 -1.85 7.19 -1.49
CA PHE A 438 -2.45 6.90 -2.79
C PHE A 438 -3.70 7.74 -3.04
N PRO A 439 -3.58 9.06 -3.31
CA PRO A 439 -4.71 9.87 -3.74
C PRO A 439 -5.47 9.25 -4.92
N HIS A 440 -6.78 9.48 -5.00
CA HIS A 440 -7.70 8.98 -6.03
C HIS A 440 -7.90 7.46 -6.07
N THR A 441 -7.32 6.71 -5.15
CA THR A 441 -7.52 5.26 -5.03
C THR A 441 -8.18 4.89 -3.70
N ALA A 442 -8.73 3.68 -3.63
CA ALA A 442 -9.33 3.14 -2.42
C ALA A 442 -8.32 2.62 -1.38
N HIS A 443 -7.02 2.60 -1.69
CA HIS A 443 -5.99 2.17 -0.75
C HIS A 443 -5.92 3.09 0.47
N VAL A 444 -5.88 2.49 1.65
CA VAL A 444 -5.78 3.18 2.93
C VAL A 444 -4.49 2.77 3.60
N GLU A 445 -3.56 3.70 3.70
CA GLU A 445 -2.39 3.60 4.57
C GLU A 445 -2.70 4.23 5.91
N SER A 446 -2.11 3.70 6.97
CA SER A 446 -2.36 4.16 8.33
C SER A 446 -1.13 4.05 9.21
N ILE A 447 -1.11 4.81 10.28
CA ILE A 447 -0.09 4.75 11.33
C ILE A 447 -0.79 4.73 12.68
N ALA A 448 -0.36 3.82 13.56
CA ALA A 448 -0.89 3.70 14.91
C ALA A 448 0.26 3.62 15.94
N VAL A 449 -0.03 4.03 17.17
CA VAL A 449 0.91 4.02 18.29
C VAL A 449 0.33 3.24 19.42
N PHE A 450 1.12 2.30 19.94
CA PHE A 450 0.77 1.49 21.09
C PHE A 450 1.79 1.69 22.21
N GLU A 451 1.30 1.83 23.44
CA GLU A 451 2.11 1.90 24.64
C GLU A 451 1.79 0.76 25.59
N ARG A 452 2.84 0.17 26.15
CA ARG A 452 2.71 -0.91 27.14
C ARG A 452 2.07 -0.37 28.42
N VAL A 453 1.06 -1.08 28.90
CA VAL A 453 0.43 -0.82 30.20
C VAL A 453 1.23 -1.54 31.29
N GLU A 454 1.70 -0.79 32.27
CA GLU A 454 2.40 -1.35 33.42
C GLU A 454 1.40 -2.09 34.33
N GLY A 455 1.84 -3.22 34.92
CA GLY A 455 1.00 -4.01 35.80
C GLY A 455 -0.22 -4.71 35.14
N TRP A 456 -0.26 -4.68 33.79
CA TRP A 456 -1.35 -5.35 33.08
C TRP A 456 -1.31 -6.87 33.27
N THR A 457 -2.47 -7.45 33.51
CA THR A 457 -2.71 -8.90 33.56
C THR A 457 -3.80 -9.26 32.55
N LEU A 458 -3.76 -10.48 32.02
CA LEU A 458 -4.80 -10.93 31.11
C LEU A 458 -6.17 -10.87 31.82
N PRO A 459 -7.17 -10.21 31.22
CA PRO A 459 -8.53 -10.21 31.81
C PRO A 459 -9.02 -11.62 32.00
N VAL A 460 -9.48 -11.94 33.23
CA VAL A 460 -10.15 -13.21 33.50
C VAL A 460 -11.49 -13.18 32.76
N VAL A 461 -11.66 -14.07 31.81
CA VAL A 461 -12.96 -14.28 31.16
C VAL A 461 -13.88 -14.90 32.23
N VAL A 462 -14.64 -14.06 32.87
CA VAL A 462 -15.77 -14.54 33.70
C VAL A 462 -16.83 -14.98 32.69
N GLU A 463 -16.92 -16.28 32.45
CA GLU A 463 -18.06 -16.80 31.70
C GLU A 463 -19.34 -16.32 32.41
N PRO A 464 -20.29 -15.71 31.69
CA PRO A 464 -21.57 -15.37 32.30
C PRO A 464 -22.15 -16.64 32.86
N PRO A 465 -22.80 -16.62 34.04
CA PRO A 465 -23.41 -17.77 34.62
C PRO A 465 -24.30 -18.44 33.57
N ILE A 466 -24.06 -19.72 33.31
CA ILE A 466 -24.89 -20.50 32.40
C ILE A 466 -26.31 -20.45 32.98
N ASP A 467 -27.15 -19.62 32.37
CA ASP A 467 -28.58 -19.62 32.67
C ASP A 467 -29.12 -20.94 32.17
N SER A 468 -29.36 -21.86 33.13
CA SER A 468 -29.78 -23.24 32.89
C SER A 468 -31.23 -23.33 32.38
N GLY A 469 -31.69 -22.36 31.62
CA GLY A 469 -33.07 -22.19 31.20
C GLY A 469 -33.36 -22.05 29.70
N VAL A 470 -32.36 -22.22 28.79
CA VAL A 470 -32.66 -22.19 27.34
C VAL A 470 -32.11 -23.46 26.68
N SER A 471 -33.01 -24.33 26.22
CA SER A 471 -32.72 -25.52 25.45
C SER A 471 -31.91 -25.20 24.18
N ALA A 472 -30.86 -26.00 23.95
CA ALA A 472 -29.96 -25.94 22.81
C ALA A 472 -30.64 -26.37 21.49
N GLU A 473 -31.51 -25.53 20.94
CA GLU A 473 -32.08 -25.74 19.61
C GLU A 473 -32.36 -24.40 18.94
N SER A 474 -31.36 -23.63 18.54
CA SER A 474 -31.44 -22.63 17.47
C SER A 474 -30.22 -21.72 17.41
N LEU A 475 -29.02 -22.21 17.17
CA LEU A 475 -27.88 -21.41 16.69
C LEU A 475 -26.91 -22.31 15.91
N ALA A 476 -27.42 -22.94 14.87
CA ALA A 476 -26.55 -23.38 13.77
C ALA A 476 -26.43 -22.22 12.78
N VAL A 477 -25.43 -21.37 12.96
CA VAL A 477 -25.02 -20.43 11.92
C VAL A 477 -23.88 -21.06 11.17
N ASP A 478 -24.16 -21.45 9.95
CA ASP A 478 -23.23 -22.02 8.99
C ASP A 478 -21.97 -21.16 8.85
N SER A 479 -20.85 -21.71 9.27
CA SER A 479 -19.51 -21.22 8.91
C SER A 479 -19.25 -21.60 7.45
N VAL A 480 -19.48 -20.69 6.54
CA VAL A 480 -19.03 -20.84 5.15
C VAL A 480 -17.61 -20.31 5.04
N ALA A 481 -16.65 -21.22 5.21
CA ALA A 481 -15.30 -21.07 4.70
C ALA A 481 -15.36 -21.13 3.18
N GLY A 482 -15.19 -20.00 2.51
CA GLY A 482 -14.96 -19.88 1.07
C GLY A 482 -13.53 -19.43 0.84
N ALA A 483 -12.59 -20.38 0.89
CA ALA A 483 -11.25 -20.18 0.39
C ALA A 483 -11.28 -20.33 -1.13
N ASP A 484 -11.35 -19.23 -1.85
CA ASP A 484 -10.99 -19.20 -3.26
C ASP A 484 -9.54 -18.69 -3.37
N THR A 485 -8.67 -19.66 -3.60
CA THR A 485 -7.26 -19.48 -3.96
C THR A 485 -7.16 -18.73 -5.28
N VAL A 486 -6.78 -17.46 -5.22
CA VAL A 486 -6.29 -16.72 -6.39
C VAL A 486 -4.77 -16.77 -6.36
N HIS A 487 -4.21 -17.58 -7.27
CA HIS A 487 -2.79 -17.60 -7.58
C HIS A 487 -2.26 -16.19 -7.89
N PRO A 488 -1.10 -15.79 -7.36
CA PRO A 488 -0.43 -14.59 -7.78
C PRO A 488 0.29 -14.88 -9.10
N GLN A 489 -0.22 -14.33 -10.19
CA GLN A 489 0.60 -14.14 -11.37
C GLN A 489 1.14 -12.71 -11.38
N ALA A 490 2.45 -12.63 -11.44
CA ALA A 490 3.45 -11.59 -11.55
C ALA A 490 3.01 -10.22 -12.11
#